data_0500f1017211d2832e0bb9f817f71c1c
#
_entry.id   0500f1017211d2832e0bb9f817f71c1c
#
_cell.length_a   1.000
_cell.length_b   1.000
_cell.length_c   1.000
_cell.angle_alpha   90.00
_cell.angle_beta   90.00
_cell.angle_gamma   90.00
#
_symmetry.space_group_name_H-M   'P 1'
#
loop_
_entity.id
_entity.type
_entity.pdbx_description
1 polymer ?
#
loop_
_entity_poly.entity_id
_entity_poly.type
_entity_poly.pdbx_seq_one_letter_code
_entity_poly.pdbx_strand_id
1 'polypeptide(L)'
;MSEQNALRHPQTIAWRLAIHGKVQGVWYRASAQAEATRLGLRGWVRNRHEGWVEALVIGTQSAIDEFIDWAHQGPPKAEVAQIEISAADEADVDDIEGFEQRPSL
;
A
#
# COMPACT_ATOMS: atom_id res chain seq x y z
N MET A 1 9.84 -9.22 30.30
CA MET A 1 10.25 -10.15 29.27
C MET A 1 9.84 -9.60 27.92
N SER A 2 10.79 -9.49 27.05
CA SER A 2 10.57 -8.85 25.75
C SER A 2 9.58 -9.62 24.89
N GLU A 3 9.57 -10.92 24.97
CA GLU A 3 8.64 -11.72 24.17
C GLU A 3 7.19 -11.45 24.51
N GLN A 4 6.91 -10.98 25.71
CA GLN A 4 5.54 -10.62 26.07
C GLN A 4 5.06 -9.42 25.29
N ASN A 5 5.94 -8.45 25.08
CA ASN A 5 5.61 -7.29 24.28
C ASN A 5 5.39 -7.66 22.81
N ALA A 6 6.22 -8.54 22.30
CA ALA A 6 6.08 -9.00 20.92
C ALA A 6 4.75 -9.71 20.71
N LEU A 7 4.28 -10.45 21.70
CA LEU A 7 3.01 -11.18 21.59
C LEU A 7 1.81 -10.23 21.63
N ARG A 8 1.91 -9.13 22.36
CA ARG A 8 0.78 -8.22 22.54
C ARG A 8 0.68 -7.17 21.46
N HIS A 9 1.79 -6.82 20.84
CA HIS A 9 1.86 -5.68 19.92
C HIS A 9 2.57 -6.08 18.64
N PRO A 10 1.82 -6.62 17.66
CA PRO A 10 2.41 -6.88 16.36
C PRO A 10 3.08 -5.62 15.85
N GLN A 11 4.28 -5.75 15.37
CA GLN A 11 5.04 -4.63 14.91
C GLN A 11 4.39 -3.98 13.69
N THR A 12 4.30 -2.66 13.72
CA THR A 12 3.82 -1.88 12.58
C THR A 12 5.00 -1.54 11.70
N ILE A 13 4.87 -1.81 10.42
CA ILE A 13 5.90 -1.52 9.43
C ILE A 13 5.32 -0.66 8.32
N ALA A 14 6.19 -0.10 7.51
CA ALA A 14 5.78 0.77 6.40
C ALA A 14 6.58 0.42 5.16
N TRP A 15 5.88 0.21 4.05
CA TRP A 15 6.50 -0.12 2.76
C TRP A 15 5.98 0.82 1.69
N ARG A 16 6.88 1.15 0.76
CA ARG A 16 6.51 1.91 -0.43
C ARG A 16 6.47 0.96 -1.61
N LEU A 17 5.41 1.06 -2.40
CA LEU A 17 5.20 0.21 -3.56
C LEU A 17 5.20 1.06 -4.82
N ALA A 18 5.92 0.61 -5.84
CA ALA A 18 5.86 1.18 -7.18
C ALA A 18 5.24 0.13 -8.08
N ILE A 19 4.03 0.38 -8.54
CA ILE A 19 3.21 -0.60 -9.25
C ILE A 19 3.19 -0.23 -10.73
N HIS A 20 3.75 -1.09 -11.56
CA HIS A 20 3.94 -0.85 -12.99
C HIS A 20 3.06 -1.76 -13.83
N GLY A 21 2.70 -1.29 -15.03
CA GLY A 21 1.86 -2.02 -15.96
C GLY A 21 0.70 -1.17 -16.41
N LYS A 22 -0.40 -1.82 -16.77
CA LYS A 22 -1.63 -1.10 -17.09
C LYS A 22 -2.40 -0.90 -15.79
N VAL A 23 -2.10 0.20 -15.11
CA VAL A 23 -2.62 0.45 -13.75
C VAL A 23 -3.27 1.82 -13.60
N GLN A 24 -3.27 2.66 -14.64
CA GLN A 24 -3.98 3.93 -14.62
C GLN A 24 -5.18 3.84 -15.56
N GLY A 25 -6.26 4.54 -15.21
CA GLY A 25 -7.49 4.52 -16.00
C GLY A 25 -8.29 3.22 -15.88
N VAL A 26 -8.01 2.41 -14.86
CA VAL A 26 -8.66 1.11 -14.65
C VAL A 26 -9.21 0.97 -13.24
N TRP A 27 -9.40 2.08 -12.53
CA TRP A 27 -9.91 2.13 -11.15
C TRP A 27 -8.96 1.55 -10.11
N TYR A 28 -7.66 1.54 -10.41
CA TYR A 28 -6.68 0.93 -9.51
C TYR A 28 -6.64 1.63 -8.16
N ARG A 29 -6.58 2.96 -8.15
CA ARG A 29 -6.47 3.71 -6.89
C ARG A 29 -7.68 3.53 -5.99
N ALA A 30 -8.89 3.58 -6.55
CA ALA A 30 -10.10 3.39 -5.77
C ALA A 30 -10.17 1.98 -5.21
N SER A 31 -9.80 0.98 -6.00
CA SER A 31 -9.79 -0.42 -5.57
C SER A 31 -8.73 -0.64 -4.49
N ALA A 32 -7.56 -0.01 -4.64
CA ALA A 32 -6.48 -0.11 -3.66
C ALA A 32 -6.91 0.50 -2.32
N GLN A 33 -7.58 1.65 -2.37
CA GLN A 33 -8.07 2.28 -1.15
C GLN A 33 -9.07 1.38 -0.43
N ALA A 34 -9.99 0.77 -1.18
CA ALA A 34 -10.98 -0.12 -0.58
C ALA A 34 -10.32 -1.33 0.08
N GLU A 35 -9.36 -1.93 -0.62
CA GLU A 35 -8.68 -3.11 -0.09
C GLU A 35 -7.82 -2.77 1.14
N ALA A 36 -7.07 -1.67 1.08
CA ALA A 36 -6.25 -1.24 2.20
C ALA A 36 -7.11 -0.93 3.43
N THR A 37 -8.25 -0.27 3.20
CA THR A 37 -9.18 0.04 4.29
C THR A 37 -9.74 -1.23 4.90
N ARG A 38 -10.11 -2.22 4.08
CA ARG A 38 -10.60 -3.50 4.56
C ARG A 38 -9.58 -4.20 5.44
N LEU A 39 -8.30 -4.06 5.09
CA LEU A 39 -7.21 -4.71 5.81
C LEU A 39 -6.72 -3.90 7.02
N GLY A 40 -7.30 -2.73 7.25
CA GLY A 40 -6.90 -1.87 8.36
C GLY A 40 -5.56 -1.17 8.16
N LEU A 41 -5.12 -1.05 6.91
CA LEU A 41 -3.87 -0.35 6.60
C LEU A 41 -4.06 1.15 6.59
N ARG A 42 -3.01 1.86 6.96
CA ARG A 42 -2.94 3.31 6.79
C ARG A 42 -2.05 3.61 5.60
N GLY A 43 -2.14 4.80 5.07
CA GLY A 43 -1.28 5.22 3.98
C GLY A 43 -2.00 5.97 2.89
N TRP A 44 -1.50 5.84 1.68
CA TRP A 44 -2.06 6.53 0.53
C TRP A 44 -1.66 5.85 -0.77
N VAL A 45 -2.38 6.23 -1.84
CA VAL A 45 -2.09 5.76 -3.20
C VAL A 45 -2.28 6.92 -4.15
N ARG A 46 -1.41 7.02 -5.17
CA ARG A 46 -1.51 8.07 -6.19
C ARG A 46 -0.94 7.61 -7.52
N ASN A 47 -1.40 8.26 -8.58
CA ASN A 47 -0.81 8.07 -9.90
C ASN A 47 0.49 8.86 -9.99
N ARG A 48 1.42 8.35 -10.78
CA ARG A 48 2.63 9.08 -11.15
C ARG A 48 2.55 9.47 -12.62
N HIS A 49 3.15 10.60 -12.97
CA HIS A 49 3.10 11.10 -14.35
C HIS A 49 3.66 10.12 -15.37
N GLU A 50 4.59 9.29 -14.94
CA GLU A 50 5.21 8.31 -15.83
C GLU A 50 4.32 7.09 -16.12
N GLY A 51 3.13 7.03 -15.54
CA GLY A 51 2.16 5.99 -15.86
C GLY A 51 2.01 4.88 -14.82
N TRP A 52 2.81 4.90 -13.76
CA TRP A 52 2.73 3.89 -12.71
C TRP A 52 1.96 4.43 -11.50
N VAL A 53 1.69 3.55 -10.56
CA VAL A 53 0.97 3.89 -9.33
C VAL A 53 1.91 3.73 -8.14
N GLU A 54 1.90 4.72 -7.26
CA GLU A 54 2.70 4.70 -6.05
C GLU A 54 1.80 4.52 -4.85
N ALA A 55 2.21 3.68 -3.90
CA ALA A 55 1.46 3.49 -2.67
C ALA A 55 2.39 3.45 -1.48
N LEU A 56 1.93 4.01 -0.37
CA LEU A 56 2.56 3.85 0.93
C LEU A 56 1.59 3.04 1.78
N VAL A 57 2.05 1.92 2.34
CA VAL A 57 1.20 1.05 3.16
C VAL A 57 1.85 0.87 4.53
N ILE A 58 1.04 1.09 5.57
CA ILE A 58 1.48 1.06 6.95
C ILE A 58 0.57 0.12 7.73
N GLY A 59 1.14 -0.87 8.38
CA GLY A 59 0.35 -1.80 9.17
C GLY A 59 1.17 -2.99 9.59
N THR A 60 0.48 -4.09 9.92
CA THR A 60 1.16 -5.31 10.29
C THR A 60 1.69 -6.02 9.04
N GLN A 61 2.71 -6.84 9.21
CA GLN A 61 3.27 -7.60 8.10
C GLN A 61 2.20 -8.44 7.41
N SER A 62 1.34 -9.06 8.18
CA SER A 62 0.28 -9.91 7.64
C SER A 62 -0.69 -9.13 6.75
N ALA A 63 -1.11 -7.96 7.20
CA ALA A 63 -2.03 -7.12 6.41
C ALA A 63 -1.36 -6.61 5.15
N ILE A 64 -0.10 -6.21 5.25
CA ILE A 64 0.66 -5.73 4.10
C ILE A 64 0.87 -6.85 3.08
N ASP A 65 1.16 -8.06 3.53
CA ASP A 65 1.32 -9.20 2.62
C ASP A 65 0.04 -9.46 1.84
N GLU A 66 -1.12 -9.41 2.50
CA GLU A 66 -2.39 -9.57 1.82
C GLU A 66 -2.64 -8.45 0.81
N PHE A 67 -2.29 -7.22 1.17
CA PHE A 67 -2.44 -6.11 0.24
C PHE A 67 -1.55 -6.28 -0.98
N ILE A 68 -0.31 -6.72 -0.80
CA ILE A 68 0.62 -6.93 -1.92
C ILE A 68 0.11 -8.04 -2.83
N ASP A 69 -0.42 -9.13 -2.26
CA ASP A 69 -1.03 -10.20 -3.07
C ASP A 69 -2.16 -9.65 -3.92
N TRP A 70 -3.04 -8.84 -3.33
CA TRP A 70 -4.10 -8.20 -4.08
C TRP A 70 -3.53 -7.25 -5.15
N ALA A 71 -2.49 -6.51 -4.79
CA ALA A 71 -1.90 -5.49 -5.67
C ALA A 71 -1.39 -6.09 -6.97
N HIS A 72 -0.89 -7.34 -6.93
CA HIS A 72 -0.43 -8.02 -8.14
C HIS A 72 -1.58 -8.34 -9.09
N GLN A 73 -2.78 -8.46 -8.59
CA GLN A 73 -3.96 -8.71 -9.41
C GLN A 73 -4.62 -7.40 -9.83
N GLY A 74 -4.87 -6.52 -8.86
CA GLY A 74 -5.58 -5.29 -9.09
C GLY A 74 -7.04 -5.52 -9.49
N PRO A 75 -7.73 -4.46 -9.94
CA PRO A 75 -9.10 -4.59 -10.44
C PRO A 75 -9.12 -5.30 -11.79
N PRO A 76 -10.32 -5.69 -12.26
CA PRO A 76 -10.43 -6.59 -13.43
C PRO A 76 -9.73 -6.13 -14.70
N LYS A 77 -9.63 -4.81 -14.92
CA LYS A 77 -9.02 -4.32 -16.16
C LYS A 77 -7.54 -3.97 -16.01
N ALA A 78 -7.00 -4.14 -14.82
CA ALA A 78 -5.59 -3.87 -14.58
C ALA A 78 -4.73 -5.01 -15.10
N GLU A 79 -3.52 -4.67 -15.53
CA GLU A 79 -2.50 -5.66 -15.91
C GLU A 79 -1.21 -5.24 -15.22
N VAL A 80 -0.92 -5.88 -14.11
CA VAL A 80 0.25 -5.52 -13.31
C VAL A 80 1.45 -6.28 -13.84
N ALA A 81 2.47 -5.54 -14.25
CA ALA A 81 3.70 -6.13 -14.79
C ALA A 81 4.71 -6.38 -13.69
N GLN A 82 4.82 -5.46 -12.73
CA GLN A 82 5.88 -5.51 -11.74
C GLN A 82 5.51 -4.60 -10.55
N ILE A 83 5.89 -5.03 -9.35
CA ILE A 83 5.78 -4.18 -8.16
C ILE A 83 7.16 -4.13 -7.52
N GLU A 84 7.70 -2.92 -7.39
CA GLU A 84 8.94 -2.69 -6.66
C GLU A 84 8.58 -2.30 -5.24
N ILE A 85 9.23 -2.93 -4.28
CA ILE A 85 8.92 -2.74 -2.86
C ILE A 85 10.16 -2.21 -2.16
N SER A 86 10.00 -1.14 -1.40
CA SER A 86 11.10 -0.59 -0.61
C SER A 86 10.60 -0.13 0.75
N ALA A 87 11.49 -0.05 1.72
CA ALA A 87 11.13 0.42 3.04
C ALA A 87 10.80 1.91 2.96
N ALA A 88 9.76 2.33 3.65
CA ALA A 88 9.40 3.74 3.74
C ALA A 88 10.18 4.41 4.85
N ASP A 89 10.46 5.70 4.66
CA ASP A 89 11.11 6.51 5.67
C ASP A 89 10.14 6.75 6.82
N GLU A 90 10.63 6.69 8.05
CA GLU A 90 9.78 6.94 9.22
C GLU A 90 9.14 8.32 9.17
N ALA A 91 9.81 9.30 8.61
CA ALA A 91 9.27 10.65 8.47
C ALA A 91 8.04 10.67 7.56
N ASP A 92 7.90 9.71 6.66
CA ASP A 92 6.79 9.66 5.72
C ASP A 92 5.53 9.08 6.36
N VAL A 93 5.63 8.47 7.53
CA VAL A 93 4.50 7.76 8.13
C VAL A 93 3.86 8.50 9.30
N ASP A 94 4.49 9.57 9.78
CA ASP A 94 3.96 10.36 10.87
C ASP A 94 2.68 11.05 10.43
N ASP A 95 1.71 11.13 11.34
CA ASP A 95 0.46 11.86 11.13
C ASP A 95 -0.46 11.29 10.04
N ILE A 96 -0.18 10.10 9.53
CA ILE A 96 -1.05 9.49 8.53
C ILE A 96 -2.14 8.68 9.25
N GLU A 97 -3.40 9.02 8.97
CA GLU A 97 -4.56 8.31 9.50
C GLU A 97 -5.41 7.84 8.34
N GLY A 98 -5.86 6.59 8.40
CA GLY A 98 -6.67 6.02 7.34
C GLY A 98 -5.88 5.80 6.05
N PHE A 99 -6.59 5.54 4.97
CA PHE A 99 -5.97 5.31 3.66
C PHE A 99 -6.68 6.19 2.63
N GLU A 100 -5.90 6.99 1.91
CA GLU A 100 -6.48 8.00 1.03
C GLU A 100 -5.90 7.93 -0.39
N GLN A 101 -6.66 8.46 -1.34
CA GLN A 101 -6.16 8.70 -2.68
C GLN A 101 -5.59 10.11 -2.71
N ARG A 102 -4.37 10.25 -3.21
CA ARG A 102 -3.71 11.54 -3.31
C ARG A 102 -3.63 12.00 -4.76
N PRO A 103 -3.49 13.31 -4.99
CA PRO A 103 -3.32 13.82 -6.34
C PRO A 103 -2.12 13.23 -7.04
N SER A 104 -2.19 13.14 -8.36
CA SER A 104 -1.09 12.66 -9.18
C SER A 104 0.16 13.52 -9.01
N LEU A 105 1.30 12.91 -9.14
CA LEU A 105 2.56 13.61 -8.97
C LEU A 105 3.56 13.26 -10.06
#